data_9a0e23af18ac705cd90af496868d8866
#
_entry.id   9a0e23af18ac705cd90af496868d8866
#
_cell.length_a   1.000
_cell.length_b   1.000
_cell.length_c   1.000
_cell.angle_alpha   90.00
_cell.angle_beta   90.00
_cell.angle_gamma   90.00
#
_symmetry.space_group_name_H-M   'P 1'
#
loop_
_entity.id
_entity.type
_entity.pdbx_description
1 polymer ?
#
loop_
_entity_poly.entity_id
_entity_poly.type
_entity_poly.pdbx_seq_one_letter_code
_entity_poly.pdbx_strand_id
1 'polypeptide(L)'
;MKKMIKILLAVVLIVACGCQKEEIITKNSDQIVIVTPDAGVHSFGVTTPGAWSVSMDEASQEWCHFEGPTSGNGVGAFTVRYDENAFDGVRRGLRRQAVFTVITGDGFTSITIYFRQNGITPKVEFTEKSYNFDYNTTEFLLPVNTNLSVFEAEDMHYEVKGEWVTSHYMTVNGAEIHLSTDVNNGEEARVAEVEVSYTDAWGDTFRSTTTVVQKSKPVAPEQFETLKPEEEDDEF
;
A
#
# COMPACT_ATOMS: atom_id res chain seq x y z
N MET A 1 9.55 11.95 -34.96
CA MET A 1 8.97 10.60 -35.06
C MET A 1 9.16 9.89 -33.70
N LYS A 2 8.15 9.84 -32.87
CA LYS A 2 8.19 9.20 -31.56
C LYS A 2 7.96 7.70 -31.74
N LYS A 3 8.97 6.88 -31.44
CA LYS A 3 8.81 5.43 -31.37
C LYS A 3 8.06 5.10 -30.05
N MET A 4 6.81 4.70 -30.17
CA MET A 4 6.06 4.08 -29.06
C MET A 4 6.60 2.67 -28.85
N ILE A 5 7.23 2.45 -27.71
CA ILE A 5 7.59 1.11 -27.23
C ILE A 5 6.29 0.46 -26.74
N LYS A 6 5.82 -0.53 -27.48
CA LYS A 6 4.70 -1.39 -27.02
C LYS A 6 5.29 -2.43 -26.10
N ILE A 7 5.05 -2.25 -24.78
CA ILE A 7 5.29 -3.29 -23.78
C ILE A 7 4.18 -4.33 -23.97
N LEU A 8 4.52 -5.51 -24.46
CA LEU A 8 3.62 -6.64 -24.55
C LEU A 8 3.61 -7.37 -23.20
N LEU A 9 2.62 -7.08 -22.37
CA LEU A 9 2.40 -7.76 -21.09
C LEU A 9 1.76 -9.12 -21.39
N ALA A 10 2.53 -10.21 -21.36
CA ALA A 10 1.98 -11.56 -21.42
C ALA A 10 1.68 -12.04 -19.99
N VAL A 11 0.42 -11.93 -19.58
CA VAL A 11 -0.07 -12.53 -18.34
C VAL A 11 -0.46 -13.98 -18.64
N VAL A 12 0.30 -14.94 -18.12
CA VAL A 12 -0.05 -16.36 -18.20
C VAL A 12 -0.61 -16.78 -16.85
N LEU A 13 -1.92 -17.01 -16.82
CA LEU A 13 -2.63 -17.58 -15.67
C LEU A 13 -2.50 -19.11 -15.72
N ILE A 14 -1.74 -19.72 -14.81
CA ILE A 14 -1.61 -21.17 -14.71
C ILE A 14 -2.40 -21.65 -13.51
N VAL A 15 -3.47 -22.41 -13.78
CA VAL A 15 -4.23 -23.16 -12.77
C VAL A 15 -3.47 -24.46 -12.48
N ALA A 16 -3.10 -24.65 -11.22
CA ALA A 16 -2.33 -25.80 -10.77
C ALA A 16 -3.16 -27.09 -10.89
N CYS A 17 -2.78 -27.93 -11.80
CA CYS A 17 -3.02 -29.37 -11.74
C CYS A 17 -1.76 -30.06 -12.29
N GLY A 18 -0.91 -30.54 -11.41
CA GLY A 18 0.06 -31.62 -11.54
C GLY A 18 0.96 -31.75 -12.77
N CYS A 19 1.16 -30.72 -13.60
CA CYS A 19 2.14 -30.74 -14.68
C CYS A 19 3.10 -29.53 -14.50
N GLN A 20 4.36 -29.84 -14.21
CA GLN A 20 5.43 -28.84 -14.27
C GLN A 20 5.50 -28.28 -15.69
N LYS A 21 5.10 -27.04 -15.86
CA LYS A 21 5.37 -26.30 -17.08
C LYS A 21 6.70 -25.60 -16.91
N GLU A 22 7.71 -26.02 -17.68
CA GLU A 22 8.95 -25.27 -17.80
C GLU A 22 8.64 -23.93 -18.48
N GLU A 23 8.77 -22.83 -17.77
CA GLU A 23 8.78 -21.50 -18.37
C GLU A 23 10.17 -21.26 -18.97
N ILE A 24 10.21 -21.04 -20.27
CA ILE A 24 11.47 -20.79 -20.99
C ILE A 24 11.80 -19.30 -20.82
N ILE A 25 12.90 -19.01 -20.15
CA ILE A 25 13.45 -17.67 -20.04
C ILE A 25 14.03 -17.28 -21.40
N THR A 26 13.32 -16.44 -22.12
CA THR A 26 13.76 -15.86 -23.37
C THR A 26 14.40 -14.49 -23.16
N LYS A 27 15.45 -14.23 -23.94
CA LYS A 27 16.25 -12.98 -23.89
C LYS A 27 15.40 -11.70 -23.84
N ASN A 28 15.73 -10.80 -22.92
CA ASN A 28 15.46 -9.36 -22.91
C ASN A 28 14.11 -8.85 -22.38
N SER A 29 13.40 -9.55 -21.51
CA SER A 29 12.28 -8.94 -20.77
C SER A 29 12.18 -9.48 -19.36
N ASP A 30 11.92 -8.60 -18.42
CA ASP A 30 11.54 -8.98 -17.07
C ASP A 30 10.30 -9.88 -17.12
N GLN A 31 10.27 -10.90 -16.29
CA GLN A 31 9.19 -11.87 -16.24
C GLN A 31 8.45 -11.77 -14.90
N ILE A 32 7.14 -11.95 -14.95
CA ILE A 32 6.31 -12.04 -13.75
C ILE A 32 5.67 -13.42 -13.72
N VAL A 33 5.95 -14.17 -12.66
CA VAL A 33 5.34 -15.48 -12.39
C VAL A 33 4.50 -15.37 -11.13
N ILE A 34 3.22 -15.75 -11.21
CA ILE A 34 2.28 -15.67 -10.09
C ILE A 34 1.87 -17.08 -9.68
N VAL A 35 2.05 -17.41 -8.41
CA VAL A 35 1.66 -18.70 -7.83
C VAL A 35 0.58 -18.54 -6.77
N THR A 36 -0.07 -19.65 -6.42
CA THR A 36 -1.07 -19.69 -5.34
C THR A 36 -0.42 -19.42 -3.98
N PRO A 37 -1.21 -19.12 -2.93
CA PRO A 37 -0.66 -18.95 -1.60
C PRO A 37 -0.17 -20.27 -0.95
N ASP A 38 -0.51 -21.42 -1.53
CA ASP A 38 -0.10 -22.72 -0.99
C ASP A 38 1.39 -22.98 -1.26
N ALA A 39 2.03 -23.81 -0.43
CA ALA A 39 3.39 -24.24 -0.65
C ALA A 39 3.54 -24.99 -1.99
N GLY A 40 4.69 -24.90 -2.62
CA GLY A 40 4.90 -25.57 -3.88
C GLY A 40 6.33 -25.53 -4.38
N VAL A 41 6.50 -26.04 -5.59
CA VAL A 41 7.77 -26.07 -6.33
C VAL A 41 7.52 -25.48 -7.72
N HIS A 42 8.44 -24.66 -8.18
CA HIS A 42 8.40 -24.07 -9.52
C HIS A 42 9.76 -24.18 -10.20
N SER A 43 9.76 -24.57 -11.47
CA SER A 43 10.99 -24.71 -12.26
C SER A 43 11.02 -23.70 -13.41
N PHE A 44 12.18 -23.10 -13.61
CA PHE A 44 12.48 -22.13 -14.66
C PHE A 44 13.48 -22.73 -15.64
N GLY A 45 13.12 -22.86 -16.90
CA GLY A 45 14.02 -23.26 -17.95
C GLY A 45 14.92 -22.10 -18.40
N VAL A 46 16.22 -22.34 -18.54
CA VAL A 46 17.19 -21.37 -19.04
C VAL A 46 17.76 -21.86 -20.36
N THR A 47 17.74 -20.99 -21.39
CA THR A 47 18.37 -21.29 -22.69
C THR A 47 19.33 -20.16 -23.05
N THR A 48 20.63 -20.45 -23.05
CA THR A 48 21.70 -19.49 -23.39
C THR A 48 22.82 -20.21 -24.13
N PRO A 49 23.58 -19.55 -25.01
CA PRO A 49 24.72 -20.16 -25.68
C PRO A 49 25.94 -20.39 -24.76
N GLY A 50 25.93 -19.85 -23.53
CA GLY A 50 27.06 -19.91 -22.60
C GLY A 50 26.65 -20.23 -21.17
N ALA A 51 27.50 -19.88 -20.24
CA ALA A 51 27.22 -20.06 -18.81
C ALA A 51 26.03 -19.20 -18.36
N TRP A 52 25.34 -19.65 -17.32
CA TRP A 52 24.33 -18.89 -16.61
C TRP A 52 24.43 -19.09 -15.11
N SER A 53 23.96 -18.12 -14.36
CA SER A 53 23.78 -18.21 -12.90
C SER A 53 22.52 -17.45 -12.47
N VAL A 54 21.93 -17.88 -11.37
CA VAL A 54 20.78 -17.22 -10.77
C VAL A 54 21.08 -16.90 -9.31
N SER A 55 20.64 -15.73 -8.88
CA SER A 55 20.61 -15.29 -7.48
C SER A 55 19.20 -14.84 -7.12
N MET A 56 18.92 -14.75 -5.82
CA MET A 56 17.67 -14.29 -5.25
C MET A 56 17.98 -13.23 -4.19
N ASP A 57 17.09 -12.27 -4.01
CA ASP A 57 17.16 -11.28 -2.94
C ASP A 57 17.16 -11.94 -1.56
N GLU A 58 17.86 -11.35 -0.61
CA GLU A 58 18.09 -11.92 0.71
C GLU A 58 16.78 -12.08 1.52
N ALA A 59 15.90 -11.07 1.48
CA ALA A 59 14.65 -11.07 2.21
C ALA A 59 13.72 -12.22 1.81
N SER A 60 13.80 -12.68 0.56
CA SER A 60 12.97 -13.76 0.05
C SER A 60 13.44 -15.15 0.47
N GLN A 61 14.67 -15.27 0.95
CA GLN A 61 15.24 -16.56 1.36
C GLN A 61 14.58 -17.14 2.61
N GLU A 62 13.77 -16.38 3.32
CA GLU A 62 13.00 -16.88 4.47
C GLU A 62 11.87 -17.84 4.05
N TRP A 63 11.36 -17.71 2.81
CA TRP A 63 10.19 -18.47 2.36
C TRP A 63 10.34 -19.10 0.98
N CYS A 64 11.38 -18.73 0.23
CA CYS A 64 11.66 -19.22 -1.12
C CYS A 64 13.11 -19.75 -1.15
N HIS A 65 13.30 -20.98 -1.60
CA HIS A 65 14.57 -21.67 -1.49
C HIS A 65 14.93 -22.31 -2.82
N PHE A 66 16.18 -22.21 -3.25
CA PHE A 66 16.66 -22.97 -4.40
C PHE A 66 16.71 -24.47 -4.10
N GLU A 67 16.18 -25.28 -5.04
CA GLU A 67 16.32 -26.73 -5.05
C GLU A 67 17.15 -27.14 -6.27
N GLY A 68 18.41 -27.52 -6.05
CA GLY A 68 19.31 -27.93 -7.12
C GLY A 68 20.27 -26.84 -7.59
N PRO A 69 20.74 -26.91 -8.84
CA PRO A 69 21.78 -26.01 -9.34
C PRO A 69 21.26 -24.60 -9.54
N THR A 70 22.07 -23.62 -9.12
CA THR A 70 21.88 -22.19 -9.36
C THR A 70 22.76 -21.64 -10.48
N SER A 71 23.42 -22.54 -11.24
CA SER A 71 24.25 -22.18 -12.39
C SER A 71 24.36 -23.37 -13.36
N GLY A 72 24.71 -23.07 -14.60
CA GLY A 72 24.86 -24.07 -15.64
C GLY A 72 25.50 -23.52 -16.90
N ASN A 73 25.47 -24.31 -17.99
CA ASN A 73 25.97 -23.92 -19.30
C ASN A 73 25.01 -24.43 -20.37
N GLY A 74 24.66 -23.58 -21.33
CA GLY A 74 23.73 -23.92 -22.39
C GLY A 74 22.28 -24.01 -21.90
N VAL A 75 21.60 -25.08 -22.29
CA VAL A 75 20.23 -25.36 -21.84
C VAL A 75 20.26 -25.96 -20.45
N GLY A 76 19.44 -25.43 -19.54
CA GLY A 76 19.33 -25.90 -18.17
C GLY A 76 18.06 -25.43 -17.48
N ALA A 77 17.96 -25.70 -16.19
CA ALA A 77 16.85 -25.21 -15.37
C ALA A 77 17.33 -24.95 -13.94
N PHE A 78 16.67 -24.01 -13.26
CA PHE A 78 16.72 -23.91 -11.80
C PHE A 78 15.34 -24.08 -11.22
N THR A 79 15.29 -24.57 -10.01
CA THR A 79 14.04 -24.90 -9.32
C THR A 79 14.02 -24.20 -7.98
N VAL A 80 12.87 -23.70 -7.61
CA VAL A 80 12.61 -23.11 -6.29
C VAL A 80 11.48 -23.86 -5.60
N ARG A 81 11.66 -24.13 -4.32
CA ARG A 81 10.59 -24.51 -3.40
C ARG A 81 10.19 -23.27 -2.63
N TYR A 82 8.91 -23.08 -2.46
CA TYR A 82 8.36 -21.96 -1.69
C TYR A 82 7.35 -22.46 -0.67
N ASP A 83 7.38 -21.82 0.48
CA ASP A 83 6.52 -22.18 1.60
C ASP A 83 5.12 -21.62 1.43
N GLU A 84 4.14 -22.16 2.16
CA GLU A 84 2.81 -21.61 2.23
C GLU A 84 2.87 -20.16 2.70
N ASN A 85 2.13 -19.28 2.04
CA ASN A 85 1.99 -17.90 2.47
C ASN A 85 0.97 -17.82 3.62
N ALA A 86 1.41 -18.17 4.81
CA ALA A 86 0.66 -18.10 6.06
C ALA A 86 1.31 -17.09 6.99
N PHE A 87 0.49 -16.24 7.58
CA PHE A 87 0.87 -15.41 8.71
C PHE A 87 0.43 -16.14 9.98
N ASP A 88 1.26 -16.32 10.97
CA ASP A 88 0.94 -16.97 12.26
C ASP A 88 0.37 -18.42 12.18
N GLY A 89 0.37 -19.05 11.02
CA GLY A 89 -0.17 -20.40 10.82
C GLY A 89 -1.70 -20.52 10.83
N VAL A 90 -2.44 -19.45 11.00
CA VAL A 90 -3.92 -19.43 11.09
C VAL A 90 -4.55 -18.65 9.94
N ARG A 91 -3.96 -17.53 9.53
CA ARG A 91 -4.45 -16.72 8.41
C ARG A 91 -3.42 -16.64 7.29
N ARG A 92 -3.88 -16.35 6.08
CA ARG A 92 -3.01 -16.03 4.95
C ARG A 92 -2.22 -14.76 5.25
N GLY A 93 -0.94 -14.76 4.86
CA GLY A 93 -0.13 -13.54 4.84
C GLY A 93 -0.51 -12.60 3.70
N LEU A 94 0.03 -11.41 3.71
CA LEU A 94 -0.05 -10.52 2.56
C LEU A 94 0.64 -11.16 1.35
N ARG A 95 0.25 -10.75 0.15
CA ARG A 95 0.95 -11.17 -1.07
C ARG A 95 2.41 -10.72 -1.02
N ARG A 96 3.32 -11.58 -1.48
CA ARG A 96 4.76 -11.39 -1.37
C ARG A 96 5.48 -11.68 -2.67
N GLN A 97 6.71 -11.20 -2.81
CA GLN A 97 7.48 -11.30 -4.05
C GLN A 97 8.93 -11.68 -3.74
N ALA A 98 9.46 -12.63 -4.50
CA ALA A 98 10.90 -12.87 -4.61
C ALA A 98 11.40 -12.33 -5.95
N VAL A 99 12.62 -11.81 -5.95
CA VAL A 99 13.26 -11.29 -7.15
C VAL A 99 14.44 -12.17 -7.50
N PHE A 100 14.36 -12.85 -8.64
CA PHE A 100 15.50 -13.60 -9.18
C PHE A 100 16.22 -12.77 -10.23
N THR A 101 17.55 -12.76 -10.15
CA THR A 101 18.40 -12.21 -11.19
C THR A 101 19.15 -13.35 -11.88
N VAL A 102 18.84 -13.57 -13.15
CA VAL A 102 19.53 -14.55 -14.01
C VAL A 102 20.56 -13.82 -14.86
N ILE A 103 21.83 -14.17 -14.69
CA ILE A 103 22.93 -13.63 -15.49
C ILE A 103 23.33 -14.68 -16.53
N THR A 104 23.45 -14.31 -17.79
CA THR A 104 23.75 -15.24 -18.89
C THR A 104 24.96 -14.82 -19.70
N GLY A 105 25.64 -15.80 -20.31
CA GLY A 105 26.63 -15.65 -21.35
C GLY A 105 27.90 -14.91 -20.92
N ASP A 106 28.01 -13.69 -21.34
CA ASP A 106 29.18 -12.81 -21.13
C ASP A 106 29.20 -12.11 -19.76
N GLY A 107 28.22 -12.36 -18.89
CA GLY A 107 28.06 -11.69 -17.61
C GLY A 107 27.44 -10.29 -17.66
N PHE A 108 27.07 -9.81 -18.84
CA PHE A 108 26.48 -8.49 -19.03
C PHE A 108 24.96 -8.52 -19.26
N THR A 109 24.42 -9.68 -19.66
CA THR A 109 22.97 -9.82 -19.84
C THR A 109 22.36 -10.34 -18.55
N SER A 110 21.47 -9.54 -17.95
CA SER A 110 20.68 -9.94 -16.80
C SER A 110 19.19 -9.93 -17.14
N ILE A 111 18.46 -10.88 -16.56
CA ILE A 111 17.01 -10.99 -16.66
C ILE A 111 16.48 -11.00 -15.24
N THR A 112 15.51 -10.14 -14.98
CA THR A 112 14.82 -10.09 -13.69
C THR A 112 13.53 -10.90 -13.77
N ILE A 113 13.32 -11.77 -12.77
CA ILE A 113 12.08 -12.53 -12.61
C ILE A 113 11.44 -12.13 -11.29
N TYR A 114 10.24 -11.58 -11.38
CA TYR A 114 9.39 -11.29 -10.23
C TYR A 114 8.52 -12.51 -9.95
N PHE A 115 8.91 -13.29 -8.94
CA PHE A 115 8.18 -14.46 -8.50
C PHE A 115 7.22 -14.07 -7.40
N ARG A 116 5.94 -13.96 -7.73
CA ARG A 116 4.87 -13.42 -6.91
C ARG A 116 4.02 -14.52 -6.33
N GLN A 117 3.91 -14.58 -5.02
CA GLN A 117 2.99 -15.49 -4.35
C GLN A 117 1.76 -14.72 -3.85
N ASN A 118 0.57 -15.22 -4.22
CA ASN A 118 -0.69 -14.66 -3.78
C ASN A 118 -0.84 -14.70 -2.27
N GLY A 119 -1.68 -13.84 -1.75
CA GLY A 119 -2.00 -13.70 -0.33
C GLY A 119 -3.20 -12.79 -0.15
N ILE A 120 -3.35 -12.25 1.04
CA ILE A 120 -4.38 -11.25 1.34
C ILE A 120 -3.99 -9.93 0.67
N THR A 121 -4.93 -9.30 -0.01
CA THR A 121 -4.75 -7.94 -0.53
C THR A 121 -4.77 -6.95 0.63
N PRO A 122 -3.80 -6.04 0.73
CA PRO A 122 -3.79 -5.01 1.74
C PRO A 122 -5.06 -4.15 1.70
N LYS A 123 -5.50 -3.75 2.88
CA LYS A 123 -6.61 -2.83 3.05
C LYS A 123 -6.19 -1.71 3.99
N VAL A 124 -6.36 -0.47 3.54
CA VAL A 124 -6.19 0.75 4.34
C VAL A 124 -7.30 1.73 3.94
N GLU A 125 -8.26 1.95 4.83
CA GLU A 125 -9.46 2.74 4.53
C GLU A 125 -9.87 3.56 5.75
N PHE A 126 -10.15 4.85 5.58
CA PHE A 126 -10.85 5.60 6.61
C PHE A 126 -12.28 5.06 6.77
N THR A 127 -12.80 5.06 7.99
CA THR A 127 -14.18 4.62 8.26
C THR A 127 -15.21 5.58 7.73
N GLU A 128 -14.84 6.86 7.57
CA GLU A 128 -15.71 7.92 7.06
C GLU A 128 -15.01 8.72 5.96
N LYS A 129 -15.79 9.21 5.00
CA LYS A 129 -15.30 10.10 3.94
C LYS A 129 -15.08 11.53 4.40
N SER A 130 -15.73 11.92 5.50
CA SER A 130 -15.62 13.25 6.11
C SER A 130 -15.94 13.17 7.60
N TYR A 131 -15.09 13.76 8.40
CA TYR A 131 -15.26 13.94 9.83
C TYR A 131 -15.57 15.40 10.11
N ASN A 132 -16.67 15.67 10.82
CA ASN A 132 -17.11 17.01 11.15
C ASN A 132 -17.08 17.21 12.65
N PHE A 133 -16.28 18.15 13.12
CA PHE A 133 -16.07 18.47 14.51
C PHE A 133 -16.56 19.88 14.83
N ASP A 134 -16.91 20.11 16.08
CA ASP A 134 -17.31 21.42 16.53
C ASP A 134 -16.10 22.37 16.64
N TYR A 135 -16.35 23.67 16.64
CA TYR A 135 -15.33 24.73 16.62
C TYR A 135 -14.34 24.66 17.80
N ASN A 136 -14.78 24.13 18.96
CA ASN A 136 -14.00 24.01 20.19
C ASN A 136 -13.35 22.64 20.38
N THR A 137 -13.48 21.73 19.44
CA THR A 137 -12.78 20.44 19.47
C THR A 137 -11.33 20.67 19.07
N THR A 138 -10.39 20.26 19.93
CA THR A 138 -8.95 20.46 19.75
C THR A 138 -8.19 19.18 19.48
N GLU A 139 -8.82 18.04 19.69
CA GLU A 139 -8.27 16.70 19.44
C GLU A 139 -9.22 15.92 18.55
N PHE A 140 -8.70 15.37 17.46
CA PHE A 140 -9.48 14.57 16.50
C PHE A 140 -8.87 13.19 16.39
N LEU A 141 -9.74 12.19 16.35
CA LEU A 141 -9.38 10.80 16.13
C LEU A 141 -9.98 10.33 14.81
N LEU A 142 -9.14 9.86 13.89
CA LEU A 142 -9.54 9.35 12.59
C LEU A 142 -9.29 7.84 12.55
N PRO A 143 -10.31 6.99 12.72
CA PRO A 143 -10.15 5.56 12.65
C PRO A 143 -9.81 5.10 11.23
N VAL A 144 -8.82 4.19 11.14
CA VAL A 144 -8.40 3.53 9.91
C VAL A 144 -8.74 2.04 10.00
N ASN A 145 -9.52 1.56 9.05
CA ASN A 145 -9.82 0.15 8.91
C ASN A 145 -8.70 -0.51 8.07
N THR A 146 -7.87 -1.31 8.73
CA THR A 146 -6.76 -2.03 8.08
C THR A 146 -6.79 -3.51 8.42
N ASN A 147 -6.27 -4.35 7.52
CA ASN A 147 -6.01 -5.77 7.74
C ASN A 147 -4.51 -6.07 7.89
N LEU A 148 -3.69 -5.03 7.98
CA LEU A 148 -2.26 -5.16 8.24
C LEU A 148 -2.02 -5.62 9.69
N SER A 149 -0.97 -6.39 9.91
CA SER A 149 -0.44 -6.64 11.25
C SER A 149 0.27 -5.40 11.79
N VAL A 150 0.61 -5.39 13.08
CA VAL A 150 1.37 -4.28 13.68
C VAL A 150 2.70 -4.05 12.95
N PHE A 151 3.40 -5.13 12.57
CA PHE A 151 4.67 -5.03 11.86
C PHE A 151 4.52 -4.50 10.44
N GLU A 152 3.48 -4.93 9.72
CA GLU A 152 3.18 -4.43 8.37
C GLU A 152 2.69 -2.98 8.39
N ALA A 153 2.02 -2.59 9.47
CA ALA A 153 1.53 -1.23 9.65
C ALA A 153 2.65 -0.19 9.88
N GLU A 154 3.85 -0.61 10.26
CA GLU A 154 5.03 0.28 10.34
C GLU A 154 5.40 0.88 8.97
N ASP A 155 5.07 0.20 7.88
CA ASP A 155 5.28 0.68 6.50
C ASP A 155 4.13 1.53 5.95
N MET A 156 3.11 1.81 6.76
CA MET A 156 2.05 2.74 6.37
C MET A 156 2.56 4.17 6.35
N HIS A 157 2.12 4.92 5.35
CA HIS A 157 2.38 6.36 5.24
C HIS A 157 1.08 7.14 5.38
N TYR A 158 1.16 8.34 5.96
CA TYR A 158 0.05 9.26 6.01
C TYR A 158 0.51 10.70 5.77
N GLU A 159 -0.37 11.50 5.22
CA GLU A 159 -0.14 12.92 4.96
C GLU A 159 -1.34 13.74 5.46
N VAL A 160 -1.07 14.88 6.06
CA VAL A 160 -2.08 15.83 6.52
C VAL A 160 -1.88 17.15 5.80
N LYS A 161 -2.90 17.58 5.04
CA LYS A 161 -2.89 18.84 4.30
C LYS A 161 -3.88 19.82 4.94
N GLY A 162 -3.40 20.60 5.88
CA GLY A 162 -4.18 21.61 6.59
C GLY A 162 -3.29 22.38 7.54
N GLU A 163 -2.95 23.63 7.21
CA GLU A 163 -2.03 24.48 7.97
C GLU A 163 -2.51 24.78 9.41
N TRP A 164 -3.80 24.57 9.67
CA TRP A 164 -4.40 24.78 10.98
C TRP A 164 -4.23 23.59 11.93
N VAL A 165 -3.76 22.44 11.43
CA VAL A 165 -3.42 21.28 12.25
C VAL A 165 -2.03 21.49 12.84
N THR A 166 -1.94 21.58 14.16
CA THR A 166 -0.70 21.95 14.87
C THR A 166 0.20 20.76 15.14
N SER A 167 -0.36 19.57 15.33
CA SER A 167 0.38 18.33 15.45
C SER A 167 -0.45 17.12 15.00
N HIS A 168 0.22 16.06 14.58
CA HIS A 168 -0.42 14.82 14.19
C HIS A 168 0.52 13.62 14.34
N TYR A 169 -0.05 12.45 14.60
CA TYR A 169 0.66 11.17 14.60
C TYR A 169 -0.30 10.02 14.26
N MET A 170 0.26 8.94 13.76
CA MET A 170 -0.46 7.68 13.55
C MET A 170 -0.05 6.68 14.64
N THR A 171 -1.00 5.91 15.15
CA THR A 171 -0.72 4.84 16.12
C THR A 171 0.13 3.73 15.51
N VAL A 172 0.93 3.04 16.32
CA VAL A 172 1.88 2.00 15.86
C VAL A 172 1.19 0.87 15.10
N ASN A 173 -0.07 0.55 15.45
CA ASN A 173 -0.87 -0.46 14.74
C ASN A 173 -1.57 0.07 13.48
N GLY A 174 -1.35 1.35 13.13
CA GLY A 174 -1.98 1.98 11.97
C GLY A 174 -3.50 2.16 12.06
N ALA A 175 -4.12 1.87 13.20
CA ALA A 175 -5.58 1.86 13.34
C ALA A 175 -6.19 3.25 13.51
N GLU A 176 -5.40 4.27 13.86
CA GLU A 176 -5.88 5.61 14.17
C GLU A 176 -4.86 6.67 13.80
N ILE A 177 -5.34 7.80 13.26
CA ILE A 177 -4.56 9.02 13.10
C ILE A 177 -5.11 10.06 14.06
N HIS A 178 -4.25 10.59 14.91
CA HIS A 178 -4.55 11.65 15.87
C HIS A 178 -4.13 12.99 15.28
N LEU A 179 -5.01 13.99 15.35
CA LEU A 179 -4.73 15.36 14.97
C LEU A 179 -5.02 16.28 16.15
N SER A 180 -4.16 17.27 16.36
CA SER A 180 -4.35 18.32 17.37
C SER A 180 -4.39 19.68 16.71
N THR A 181 -5.15 20.60 17.28
CA THR A 181 -5.32 21.97 16.78
C THR A 181 -5.77 22.92 17.89
N ASP A 182 -5.84 24.19 17.56
CA ASP A 182 -6.47 25.23 18.40
C ASP A 182 -7.98 25.32 18.13
N VAL A 183 -8.72 25.92 19.08
CA VAL A 183 -10.11 26.30 18.91
C VAL A 183 -10.29 27.18 17.66
N ASN A 184 -11.27 26.88 16.83
CA ASN A 184 -11.59 27.72 15.69
C ASN A 184 -12.43 28.94 16.13
N ASN A 185 -11.76 30.03 16.43
CA ASN A 185 -12.43 31.30 16.77
C ASN A 185 -12.84 32.13 15.55
N GLY A 186 -12.58 31.64 14.33
CA GLY A 186 -12.95 32.30 13.07
C GLY A 186 -14.42 32.12 12.71
N GLU A 187 -14.86 32.92 11.75
CA GLU A 187 -16.21 32.88 11.19
C GLU A 187 -16.39 31.79 10.12
N GLU A 188 -15.27 31.22 9.63
CA GLU A 188 -15.28 30.17 8.61
C GLU A 188 -14.85 28.82 9.18
N ALA A 189 -15.40 27.75 8.62
CA ALA A 189 -14.95 26.40 8.91
C ALA A 189 -13.55 26.18 8.35
N ARG A 190 -12.73 25.39 9.05
CA ARG A 190 -11.40 24.95 8.59
C ARG A 190 -11.51 23.55 8.01
N VAL A 191 -10.78 23.32 6.92
CA VAL A 191 -10.79 22.04 6.22
C VAL A 191 -9.38 21.53 6.08
N ALA A 192 -9.17 20.23 6.38
CA ALA A 192 -7.94 19.51 6.10
C ALA A 192 -8.26 18.24 5.31
N GLU A 193 -7.35 17.84 4.44
CA GLU A 193 -7.37 16.54 3.79
C GLU A 193 -6.35 15.64 4.48
N VAL A 194 -6.72 14.40 4.75
CA VAL A 194 -5.82 13.38 5.31
C VAL A 194 -5.82 12.18 4.38
N GLU A 195 -4.64 11.78 3.93
CA GLU A 195 -4.41 10.57 3.14
C GLU A 195 -3.67 9.55 4.00
N VAL A 196 -4.05 8.27 3.88
CA VAL A 196 -3.31 7.12 4.36
C VAL A 196 -3.01 6.19 3.20
N SER A 197 -1.81 5.60 3.17
CA SER A 197 -1.41 4.70 2.10
C SER A 197 -0.47 3.59 2.60
N TYR A 198 -0.45 2.49 1.85
CA TYR A 198 0.44 1.36 2.02
C TYR A 198 0.85 0.83 0.66
N THR A 199 2.13 0.54 0.46
CA THR A 199 2.64 -0.08 -0.77
C THR A 199 3.12 -1.48 -0.44
N ASP A 200 2.55 -2.47 -1.12
CA ASP A 200 2.88 -3.87 -0.88
C ASP A 200 4.13 -4.34 -1.64
N ALA A 201 4.50 -5.59 -1.41
CA ALA A 201 5.67 -6.21 -2.04
C ALA A 201 5.58 -6.32 -3.58
N TRP A 202 4.38 -6.19 -4.17
CA TRP A 202 4.21 -6.16 -5.63
C TRP A 202 4.36 -4.77 -6.22
N GLY A 203 4.51 -3.74 -5.36
CA GLY A 203 4.60 -2.34 -5.74
C GLY A 203 3.24 -1.68 -5.96
N ASP A 204 2.14 -2.36 -5.62
CA ASP A 204 0.81 -1.77 -5.68
C ASP A 204 0.56 -0.91 -4.43
N THR A 205 0.07 0.30 -4.65
CA THR A 205 -0.23 1.24 -3.57
C THR A 205 -1.73 1.32 -3.32
N PHE A 206 -2.12 1.05 -2.09
CA PHE A 206 -3.49 1.16 -1.56
C PHE A 206 -3.61 2.48 -0.83
N ARG A 207 -4.64 3.28 -1.12
CA ARG A 207 -4.83 4.62 -0.56
C ARG A 207 -6.25 4.86 -0.13
N SER A 208 -6.40 5.69 0.89
CA SER A 208 -7.68 6.24 1.31
C SER A 208 -7.50 7.69 1.71
N THR A 209 -8.47 8.53 1.37
CA THR A 209 -8.47 9.95 1.70
C THR A 209 -9.75 10.30 2.43
N THR A 210 -9.65 11.16 3.45
CA THR A 210 -10.78 11.72 4.17
C THR A 210 -10.63 13.22 4.33
N THR A 211 -11.75 13.89 4.56
CA THR A 211 -11.80 15.33 4.88
C THR A 211 -12.10 15.53 6.35
N VAL A 212 -11.34 16.40 7.00
CA VAL A 212 -11.59 16.83 8.38
C VAL A 212 -12.05 18.27 8.36
N VAL A 213 -13.22 18.51 8.95
CA VAL A 213 -13.84 19.84 9.03
C VAL A 213 -13.99 20.24 10.50
N GLN A 214 -13.34 21.33 10.91
CA GLN A 214 -13.63 22.00 12.18
C GLN A 214 -14.56 23.19 11.89
N LYS A 215 -15.78 23.14 12.40
CA LYS A 215 -16.79 24.20 12.20
C LYS A 215 -16.29 25.56 12.64
N SER A 216 -16.92 26.60 12.14
CA SER A 216 -16.75 27.97 12.65
C SER A 216 -17.39 28.13 14.02
N LYS A 217 -16.92 29.14 14.77
CA LYS A 217 -17.59 29.56 15.99
C LYS A 217 -19.00 30.06 15.66
N PRO A 218 -20.04 29.63 16.38
CA PRO A 218 -21.39 30.17 16.20
C PRO A 218 -21.42 31.68 16.44
N VAL A 219 -22.02 32.42 15.51
CA VAL A 219 -22.29 33.84 15.74
C VAL A 219 -23.40 33.93 16.79
N ALA A 220 -23.15 34.66 17.87
CA ALA A 220 -24.18 34.91 18.85
C ALA A 220 -25.35 35.69 18.15
N PRO A 221 -26.62 35.30 18.37
CA PRO A 221 -27.72 36.08 17.86
C PRO A 221 -27.61 37.51 18.40
N GLU A 222 -27.68 38.49 17.48
CA GLU A 222 -27.72 39.90 17.89
C GLU A 222 -28.87 40.05 18.89
N GLN A 223 -28.54 40.52 20.09
CA GLN A 223 -29.56 40.93 21.06
C GLN A 223 -30.21 42.20 20.45
N PHE A 224 -31.36 42.02 19.84
CA PHE A 224 -32.20 43.18 19.54
C PHE A 224 -32.51 43.83 20.88
N GLU A 225 -31.85 44.96 21.18
CA GLU A 225 -32.29 45.83 22.24
C GLU A 225 -33.74 46.22 21.87
N THR A 226 -34.67 45.69 22.65
CA THR A 226 -36.05 46.16 22.64
C THR A 226 -36.00 47.63 23.04
N LEU A 227 -36.08 48.51 22.03
CA LEU A 227 -36.30 49.93 22.27
C LEU A 227 -37.51 50.02 23.17
N LYS A 228 -37.33 50.46 24.43
CA LYS A 228 -38.42 50.81 25.32
C LYS A 228 -39.23 51.89 24.61
N PRO A 229 -40.58 51.79 24.55
CA PRO A 229 -41.39 52.88 24.11
C PRO A 229 -41.09 54.08 25.01
N GLU A 230 -40.79 55.22 24.42
CA GLU A 230 -40.75 56.50 25.13
C GLU A 230 -42.14 56.69 25.74
N GLU A 231 -42.22 56.78 27.06
CA GLU A 231 -43.43 57.23 27.75
C GLU A 231 -43.66 58.67 27.33
N GLU A 232 -44.70 58.89 26.52
CA GLU A 232 -45.20 60.22 26.28
C GLU A 232 -45.72 60.79 27.61
N ASP A 233 -45.01 61.78 28.16
CA ASP A 233 -45.49 62.61 29.29
C ASP A 233 -46.64 63.46 28.77
N ASP A 234 -47.89 63.01 28.99
CA ASP A 234 -49.04 63.82 28.87
C ASP A 234 -49.10 64.80 30.07
N GLU A 235 -48.55 66.02 29.90
CA GLU A 235 -48.82 67.15 30.77
C GLU A 235 -50.18 67.75 30.39
N PHE A 236 -51.17 67.72 31.33
CA PHE A 236 -52.33 68.59 31.44
C PHE A 236 -52.29 69.35 32.73
#